data_737376e54d2d596ba6adc638210f4f08
#
_entry.id   737376e54d2d596ba6adc638210f4f08
#
_cell.length_a   1.000
_cell.length_b   1.000
_cell.length_c   1.000
_cell.angle_alpha   90.00
_cell.angle_beta   90.00
_cell.angle_gamma   90.00
#
_symmetry.space_group_name_H-M   'P 1'
#
loop_
_entity.id
_entity.type
_entity.pdbx_description
1 polymer ?
#
loop_
_entity_poly.entity_id
_entity_poly.type
_entity_poly.pdbx_seq_one_letter_code
_entity_poly.pdbx_strand_id
1 'polypeptide(L)'
;MRRSPNYAAERIPCTIFSGNNREPTSGVIDRTPSSERAELVENIRQHSIPSSLGNMAMFLVEFSDKSSGNVVVYGTGFMGNPTTTAARLEMAKIAEAWCDEEGNPASVLTLPTSSMKKSVAHKILETDSFSPIAEEIAPELNRYLTCYSDRVGIVGHSFGSRLAASIPAVLDDPERTEFVAADDAPSWQKTLGVTGIAAAQLIETIHLSKYVKHSPDSEAQKAWRENDGEKMPAVPLLAQLRDVIAMSRGGFVEDLKNSLKKLQPGTSVTLFAPELSRMNDNSSKNIRKLITSLSQEFPGLDIRGVLVEDSTHNVSVASPAYFGQMIKLSRSNLQP
;
A
#
# COMPACT_ATOMS: atom_id res chain seq x y z
N MET A 1 -3.94 10.82 28.87
CA MET A 1 -5.00 11.05 27.86
C MET A 1 -4.51 10.51 26.54
N ARG A 2 -5.30 9.69 25.82
CA ARG A 2 -4.94 9.29 24.46
C ARG A 2 -5.19 10.47 23.53
N ARG A 3 -4.22 10.80 22.68
CA ARG A 3 -4.40 11.83 21.65
C ARG A 3 -5.56 11.44 20.73
N SER A 4 -6.29 12.43 20.25
CA SER A 4 -7.32 12.22 19.22
C SER A 4 -6.73 12.50 17.85
N PRO A 5 -7.09 11.72 16.82
CA PRO A 5 -6.63 11.98 15.46
C PRO A 5 -7.09 13.35 14.96
N ASN A 6 -6.25 14.02 14.20
CA ASN A 6 -6.62 15.24 13.50
C ASN A 6 -7.20 14.93 12.12
N TYR A 7 -8.52 14.74 12.04
CA TYR A 7 -9.19 14.34 10.81
C TYR A 7 -9.18 15.39 9.69
N ALA A 8 -9.09 16.67 10.07
CA ALA A 8 -9.18 17.82 9.13
C ALA A 8 -7.80 18.37 8.73
N ALA A 9 -6.71 17.82 9.23
CA ALA A 9 -5.38 18.35 8.92
C ALA A 9 -5.07 18.21 7.42
N GLU A 10 -4.78 19.32 6.77
CA GLU A 10 -4.26 19.35 5.40
C GLU A 10 -2.80 18.86 5.36
N ARG A 11 -2.04 19.14 6.39
CA ARG A 11 -0.63 18.77 6.54
C ARG A 11 -0.43 18.00 7.81
N ILE A 12 0.03 16.75 7.68
CA ILE A 12 0.27 15.84 8.80
C ILE A 12 1.77 15.77 9.05
N PRO A 13 2.26 16.15 10.23
CA PRO A 13 3.65 15.95 10.59
C PRO A 13 4.04 14.48 10.54
N CYS A 14 5.27 14.20 10.15
CA CYS A 14 5.82 12.86 10.23
C CYS A 14 7.28 12.88 10.68
N THR A 15 7.69 11.78 11.32
CA THR A 15 9.08 11.55 11.71
C THR A 15 9.65 10.42 10.86
N ILE A 16 10.76 10.68 10.18
CA ILE A 16 11.43 9.74 9.26
C ILE A 16 12.65 9.13 9.96
N PHE A 17 12.68 7.82 10.06
CA PHE A 17 13.77 7.01 10.58
C PHE A 17 14.54 6.39 9.42
N SER A 18 15.87 6.54 9.42
CA SER A 18 16.77 5.91 8.46
C SER A 18 17.57 4.81 9.15
N GLY A 19 17.84 3.71 8.42
CA GLY A 19 18.58 2.58 8.96
C GLY A 19 20.04 2.85 9.31
N ASN A 20 20.63 3.93 8.80
CA ASN A 20 22.05 4.24 8.96
C ASN A 20 22.37 4.97 10.28
N ASN A 21 21.63 4.73 11.36
CA ASN A 21 21.79 5.36 12.68
C ASN A 21 21.82 6.90 12.68
N ARG A 22 21.28 7.55 11.64
CA ARG A 22 21.11 9.00 11.60
C ARG A 22 20.01 9.43 12.57
N GLU A 23 20.11 10.64 13.09
CA GLU A 23 19.01 11.24 13.84
C GLU A 23 17.75 11.29 12.97
N PRO A 24 16.56 11.03 13.55
CA PRO A 24 15.32 11.14 12.81
C PRO A 24 15.14 12.53 12.22
N THR A 25 14.61 12.61 11.02
CA THR A 25 14.28 13.87 10.38
C THR A 25 12.78 14.12 10.42
N SER A 26 12.39 15.40 10.51
CA SER A 26 10.99 15.78 10.42
C SER A 26 10.57 15.96 8.97
N GLY A 27 9.35 15.54 8.66
CA GLY A 27 8.72 15.70 7.37
C GLY A 27 7.25 16.09 7.51
N VAL A 28 6.60 16.26 6.38
CA VAL A 28 5.16 16.57 6.33
C VAL A 28 4.54 15.75 5.20
N ILE A 29 3.41 15.11 5.48
CA ILE A 29 2.53 14.53 4.47
C ILE A 29 1.46 15.56 4.13
N ASP A 30 1.49 16.06 2.92
CA ASP A 30 0.53 17.03 2.40
C ASP A 30 -0.69 16.29 1.83
N ARG A 31 -1.87 16.58 2.33
CA ARG A 31 -3.16 16.03 1.91
C ARG A 31 -3.95 17.02 1.06
N THR A 32 -3.38 18.19 0.76
CA THR A 32 -4.07 19.22 -0.02
C THR A 32 -4.32 18.71 -1.44
N PRO A 33 -5.55 18.83 -1.97
CA PRO A 33 -5.84 18.48 -3.34
C PRO A 33 -5.03 19.33 -4.33
N SER A 34 -4.49 18.70 -5.38
CA SER A 34 -3.92 19.49 -6.48
C SER A 34 -5.04 19.96 -7.43
N SER A 35 -4.89 21.17 -7.96
CA SER A 35 -5.88 21.78 -8.86
C SER A 35 -5.98 21.12 -10.26
N GLU A 36 -5.03 20.23 -10.61
CA GLU A 36 -4.92 19.62 -11.95
C GLU A 36 -5.72 18.32 -12.11
N ARG A 37 -6.58 18.02 -11.19
CA ARG A 37 -7.20 16.72 -10.96
C ARG A 37 -8.25 16.25 -11.96
N ALA A 38 -9.04 17.16 -12.50
CA ALA A 38 -10.24 16.81 -13.27
C ALA A 38 -9.93 16.06 -14.58
N GLU A 39 -8.83 16.45 -15.25
CA GLU A 39 -8.48 15.86 -16.55
C GLU A 39 -7.94 14.43 -16.44
N LEU A 40 -7.23 14.10 -15.35
CA LEU A 40 -6.66 12.74 -15.16
C LEU A 40 -7.72 11.67 -14.89
N VAL A 41 -8.79 12.02 -14.19
CA VAL A 41 -9.87 11.05 -13.87
C VAL A 41 -10.72 10.72 -15.10
N GLU A 42 -10.90 11.64 -16.02
CA GLU A 42 -11.68 11.45 -17.25
C GLU A 42 -10.95 10.59 -18.29
N ASN A 43 -9.63 10.56 -18.28
CA ASN A 43 -8.81 9.81 -19.24
C ASN A 43 -8.38 8.42 -18.77
N ILE A 44 -8.91 7.92 -17.64
CA ILE A 44 -8.56 6.61 -17.10
C ILE A 44 -9.03 5.49 -18.03
N ARG A 45 -8.09 4.70 -18.52
CA ARG A 45 -8.36 3.42 -19.20
C ARG A 45 -8.16 2.28 -18.22
N GLN A 46 -9.20 1.50 -18.01
CA GLN A 46 -9.18 0.38 -17.10
C GLN A 46 -9.27 -0.92 -17.86
N HIS A 47 -8.31 -1.81 -17.66
CA HIS A 47 -8.26 -3.14 -18.23
C HIS A 47 -8.39 -4.19 -17.13
N SER A 48 -9.34 -5.10 -17.28
CA SER A 48 -9.44 -6.27 -16.40
C SER A 48 -8.45 -7.33 -16.85
N ILE A 49 -7.55 -7.72 -15.97
CA ILE A 49 -6.59 -8.80 -16.21
C ILE A 49 -7.11 -10.03 -15.47
N PRO A 50 -7.52 -11.11 -16.19
CA PRO A 50 -7.92 -12.34 -15.53
C PRO A 50 -6.79 -12.86 -14.65
N SER A 51 -7.08 -13.17 -13.40
CA SER A 51 -6.13 -13.81 -12.49
C SER A 51 -6.45 -15.30 -12.33
N SER A 52 -5.44 -16.09 -12.01
CA SER A 52 -5.59 -17.49 -11.65
C SER A 52 -6.39 -17.69 -10.35
N LEU A 53 -6.61 -16.62 -9.59
CA LEU A 53 -7.42 -16.59 -8.36
C LEU A 53 -8.93 -16.61 -8.61
N GLY A 54 -9.38 -17.00 -9.80
CA GLY A 54 -10.80 -17.17 -10.14
C GLY A 54 -11.47 -15.84 -10.50
N ASN A 55 -12.53 -15.46 -9.78
CA ASN A 55 -13.29 -14.24 -10.10
C ASN A 55 -12.59 -12.92 -9.71
N MET A 56 -11.40 -12.99 -9.14
CA MET A 56 -10.62 -11.80 -8.82
C MET A 56 -9.80 -11.40 -10.04
N ALA A 57 -9.90 -10.13 -10.38
CA ALA A 57 -9.14 -9.53 -11.45
C ALA A 57 -8.07 -8.60 -10.89
N MET A 58 -6.91 -8.58 -11.53
CA MET A 58 -6.00 -7.46 -11.44
C MET A 58 -6.47 -6.42 -12.45
N PHE A 59 -6.49 -5.16 -12.06
CA PHE A 59 -6.91 -4.06 -12.92
C PHE A 59 -5.68 -3.21 -13.27
N LEU A 60 -5.50 -2.96 -14.56
CA LEU A 60 -4.57 -1.96 -15.02
C LEU A 60 -5.32 -0.66 -15.22
N VAL A 61 -4.75 0.41 -14.68
CA VAL A 61 -5.25 1.77 -14.86
C VAL A 61 -4.15 2.59 -15.53
N GLU A 62 -4.42 3.06 -16.75
CA GLU A 62 -3.55 3.92 -17.52
C GLU A 62 -4.12 5.33 -17.55
N PHE A 63 -3.26 6.32 -17.36
CA PHE A 63 -3.65 7.73 -17.25
C PHE A 63 -3.23 8.56 -18.46
N SER A 64 -2.57 7.95 -19.43
CA SER A 64 -2.09 8.60 -20.64
C SER A 64 -2.13 7.62 -21.82
N ASP A 65 -2.29 8.14 -23.02
CA ASP A 65 -2.15 7.38 -24.27
C ASP A 65 -0.68 6.96 -24.53
N LYS A 66 0.25 7.58 -23.81
CA LYS A 66 1.68 7.26 -23.84
C LYS A 66 2.06 6.54 -22.55
N SER A 67 2.63 5.35 -22.68
CA SER A 67 3.21 4.65 -21.53
C SER A 67 4.51 5.34 -21.11
N SER A 68 4.65 5.61 -19.82
CA SER A 68 5.90 6.10 -19.23
C SER A 68 6.95 5.00 -19.05
N GLY A 69 6.60 3.73 -19.30
CA GLY A 69 7.44 2.58 -18.91
C GLY A 69 7.48 2.33 -17.39
N ASN A 70 6.90 3.23 -16.58
CA ASN A 70 6.81 3.06 -15.13
C ASN A 70 5.50 2.36 -14.76
N VAL A 71 5.56 1.31 -13.94
CA VAL A 71 4.38 0.62 -13.42
C VAL A 71 4.42 0.56 -11.91
N VAL A 72 3.35 1.02 -11.26
CA VAL A 72 3.14 0.82 -9.84
C VAL A 72 2.22 -0.37 -9.62
N VAL A 73 2.75 -1.41 -8.99
CA VAL A 73 1.95 -2.54 -8.49
C VAL A 73 1.33 -2.13 -7.16
N TYR A 74 0.01 -2.00 -7.13
CA TYR A 74 -0.72 -1.43 -5.99
C TYR A 74 -1.60 -2.46 -5.29
N GLY A 75 -1.31 -2.72 -4.03
CA GLY A 75 -2.14 -3.50 -3.13
C GLY A 75 -3.10 -2.62 -2.33
N THR A 76 -4.39 -2.70 -2.62
CA THR A 76 -5.43 -1.99 -1.85
C THR A 76 -5.65 -2.62 -0.49
N GLY A 77 -6.34 -1.91 0.42
CA GLY A 77 -6.78 -2.46 1.70
C GLY A 77 -7.74 -3.64 1.54
N PHE A 78 -7.98 -4.34 2.65
CA PHE A 78 -8.91 -5.48 2.69
C PHE A 78 -10.29 -5.10 2.14
N MET A 79 -10.80 -5.88 1.19
CA MET A 79 -12.06 -5.63 0.47
C MET A 79 -12.12 -4.31 -0.30
N GLY A 80 -10.99 -3.65 -0.56
CA GLY A 80 -10.95 -2.47 -1.42
C GLY A 80 -11.46 -2.80 -2.83
N ASN A 81 -12.27 -1.91 -3.40
CA ASN A 81 -12.77 -2.06 -4.76
C ASN A 81 -12.06 -1.06 -5.68
N PRO A 82 -11.15 -1.52 -6.56
CA PRO A 82 -10.38 -0.63 -7.43
C PRO A 82 -11.22 0.06 -8.51
N THR A 83 -12.50 -0.32 -8.69
CA THR A 83 -13.37 0.26 -9.72
C THR A 83 -14.14 1.49 -9.24
N THR A 84 -14.12 1.80 -7.94
CA THR A 84 -14.80 2.98 -7.39
C THR A 84 -14.10 4.27 -7.77
N THR A 85 -14.84 5.37 -7.84
CA THR A 85 -14.25 6.71 -8.06
C THR A 85 -13.22 7.06 -6.98
N ALA A 86 -13.47 6.70 -5.72
CA ALA A 86 -12.50 6.91 -4.65
C ALA A 86 -11.17 6.20 -4.91
N ALA A 87 -11.20 4.91 -5.28
CA ALA A 87 -9.99 4.15 -5.61
C ALA A 87 -9.29 4.70 -6.87
N ARG A 88 -10.03 5.17 -7.86
CA ARG A 88 -9.46 5.80 -9.07
C ARG A 88 -8.73 7.10 -8.73
N LEU A 89 -9.25 7.90 -7.81
CA LEU A 89 -8.56 9.09 -7.30
C LEU A 89 -7.24 8.74 -6.58
N GLU A 90 -7.24 7.66 -5.79
CA GLU A 90 -6.01 7.15 -5.16
C GLU A 90 -4.98 6.74 -6.23
N MET A 91 -5.41 5.94 -7.21
CA MET A 91 -4.53 5.48 -8.30
C MET A 91 -4.02 6.63 -9.16
N ALA A 92 -4.83 7.67 -9.41
CA ALA A 92 -4.39 8.87 -10.12
C ALA A 92 -3.24 9.57 -9.36
N LYS A 93 -3.36 9.70 -8.03
CA LYS A 93 -2.29 10.31 -7.21
C LYS A 93 -1.03 9.45 -7.11
N ILE A 94 -1.19 8.13 -7.13
CA ILE A 94 -0.09 7.19 -7.25
C ILE A 94 0.64 7.40 -8.59
N ALA A 95 -0.09 7.45 -9.69
CA ALA A 95 0.45 7.62 -11.04
C ALA A 95 1.19 8.96 -11.22
N GLU A 96 0.55 10.08 -10.82
CA GLU A 96 1.13 11.43 -10.88
C GLU A 96 2.42 11.57 -10.07
N ALA A 97 2.57 10.81 -9.00
CA ALA A 97 3.75 10.90 -8.14
C ALA A 97 5.00 10.26 -8.76
N TRP A 98 4.85 9.53 -9.86
CA TRP A 98 5.95 8.88 -10.56
C TRP A 98 5.85 9.02 -12.08
N CYS A 99 6.04 10.24 -12.56
CA CYS A 99 6.15 10.50 -13.99
C CYS A 99 7.54 10.15 -14.54
N ASP A 100 7.60 9.92 -15.84
CA ASP A 100 8.86 9.89 -16.58
C ASP A 100 9.43 11.31 -16.81
N GLU A 101 10.52 11.40 -17.58
CA GLU A 101 11.18 12.67 -17.91
C GLU A 101 10.32 13.57 -18.80
N GLU A 102 9.38 13.00 -19.55
CA GLU A 102 8.45 13.72 -20.42
C GLU A 102 7.18 14.18 -19.66
N GLY A 103 7.03 13.79 -18.39
CA GLY A 103 5.88 14.10 -17.56
C GLY A 103 4.71 13.10 -17.71
N ASN A 104 4.90 11.97 -18.42
CA ASN A 104 3.86 10.96 -18.54
C ASN A 104 3.74 10.19 -17.20
N PRO A 105 2.52 10.05 -16.63
CA PRO A 105 2.33 9.38 -15.36
C PRO A 105 2.54 7.86 -15.46
N ALA A 106 2.87 7.23 -14.34
CA ALA A 106 2.97 5.78 -14.27
C ALA A 106 1.61 5.10 -14.52
N SER A 107 1.65 3.88 -15.03
CA SER A 107 0.49 2.98 -15.00
C SER A 107 0.34 2.36 -13.61
N VAL A 108 -0.89 2.05 -13.18
CA VAL A 108 -1.14 1.42 -11.89
C VAL A 108 -1.80 0.06 -12.11
N LEU A 109 -1.12 -1.00 -11.66
CA LEU A 109 -1.61 -2.37 -11.71
C LEU A 109 -2.06 -2.79 -10.31
N THR A 110 -3.37 -2.99 -10.11
CA THR A 110 -3.90 -3.36 -8.80
C THR A 110 -3.77 -4.86 -8.54
N LEU A 111 -3.43 -5.19 -7.29
CA LEU A 111 -3.39 -6.57 -6.79
C LEU A 111 -4.76 -7.03 -6.29
N PRO A 112 -5.01 -8.36 -6.22
CA PRO A 112 -6.23 -8.90 -5.62
C PRO A 112 -6.37 -8.48 -4.15
N THR A 113 -7.60 -8.25 -3.72
CA THR A 113 -7.90 -7.75 -2.36
C THR A 113 -8.23 -8.85 -1.35
N SER A 114 -8.22 -10.10 -1.77
CA SER A 114 -8.51 -11.27 -0.92
C SER A 114 -8.05 -12.56 -1.58
N SER A 115 -7.84 -13.61 -0.78
CA SER A 115 -7.56 -14.96 -1.29
C SER A 115 -8.86 -15.71 -1.61
N MET A 116 -9.11 -16.02 -2.88
CA MET A 116 -10.33 -16.70 -3.32
C MET A 116 -10.20 -18.21 -3.41
N LYS A 117 -9.03 -18.75 -3.74
CA LYS A 117 -8.82 -20.20 -3.81
C LYS A 117 -8.64 -20.80 -2.43
N LYS A 118 -9.43 -21.86 -2.14
CA LYS A 118 -9.34 -22.60 -0.88
C LYS A 118 -7.94 -23.13 -0.60
N SER A 119 -7.22 -23.61 -1.62
CA SER A 119 -5.84 -24.09 -1.51
C SER A 119 -4.86 -23.02 -1.10
N VAL A 120 -4.96 -21.81 -1.69
CA VAL A 120 -4.13 -20.66 -1.34
C VAL A 120 -4.42 -20.21 0.09
N ALA A 121 -5.69 -20.07 0.46
CA ALA A 121 -6.09 -19.69 1.80
C ALA A 121 -5.61 -20.71 2.86
N HIS A 122 -5.56 -21.99 2.53
CA HIS A 122 -5.04 -23.01 3.43
C HIS A 122 -3.53 -22.85 3.67
N LYS A 123 -2.76 -22.67 2.60
CA LYS A 123 -1.31 -22.39 2.70
C LYS A 123 -1.02 -21.14 3.53
N ILE A 124 -1.79 -20.06 3.34
CA ILE A 124 -1.63 -18.84 4.15
C ILE A 124 -1.82 -19.13 5.63
N LEU A 125 -2.83 -19.95 6.00
CA LEU A 125 -3.07 -20.32 7.39
C LEU A 125 -2.00 -21.24 7.97
N GLU A 126 -1.32 -22.03 7.15
CA GLU A 126 -0.22 -22.91 7.56
C GLU A 126 1.09 -22.14 7.77
N THR A 127 1.33 -21.13 6.94
CA THR A 127 2.63 -20.42 6.88
C THR A 127 2.60 -19.06 7.54
N ASP A 128 1.43 -18.51 7.85
CA ASP A 128 1.20 -17.13 8.29
C ASP A 128 1.75 -16.07 7.28
N SER A 129 2.00 -16.51 6.04
CA SER A 129 2.61 -15.74 4.94
C SER A 129 1.59 -15.42 3.86
N PHE A 130 1.76 -14.29 3.18
CA PHE A 130 1.01 -13.90 1.99
C PHE A 130 1.72 -14.29 0.68
N SER A 131 2.94 -14.86 0.77
CA SER A 131 3.65 -15.39 -0.39
C SER A 131 2.82 -16.34 -1.26
N PRO A 132 1.94 -17.23 -0.72
CA PRO A 132 1.10 -18.07 -1.56
C PRO A 132 0.14 -17.31 -2.49
N ILE A 133 -0.31 -16.10 -2.11
CA ILE A 133 -1.09 -15.25 -3.02
C ILE A 133 -0.18 -14.66 -4.10
N ALA A 134 0.99 -14.16 -3.69
CA ALA A 134 1.97 -13.60 -4.63
C ALA A 134 2.40 -14.65 -5.66
N GLU A 135 2.72 -15.88 -5.23
CA GLU A 135 3.04 -17.01 -6.11
C GLU A 135 1.92 -17.33 -7.09
N GLU A 136 0.66 -17.27 -6.66
CA GLU A 136 -0.50 -17.60 -7.49
C GLU A 136 -0.73 -16.56 -8.59
N ILE A 137 -0.44 -15.27 -8.34
CA ILE A 137 -0.61 -14.19 -9.32
C ILE A 137 0.65 -13.95 -10.16
N ALA A 138 1.80 -14.49 -9.75
CA ALA A 138 3.09 -14.23 -10.37
C ALA A 138 3.12 -14.44 -11.90
N PRO A 139 2.51 -15.50 -12.48
CA PRO A 139 2.54 -15.70 -13.94
C PRO A 139 1.93 -14.53 -14.71
N GLU A 140 0.76 -14.03 -14.30
CA GLU A 140 0.10 -12.90 -14.97
C GLU A 140 0.81 -11.59 -14.67
N LEU A 141 1.25 -11.40 -13.44
CA LEU A 141 2.00 -10.21 -13.02
C LEU A 141 3.29 -10.08 -13.84
N ASN A 142 4.11 -11.14 -13.89
CA ASN A 142 5.38 -11.12 -14.61
C ASN A 142 5.17 -10.95 -16.11
N ARG A 143 4.19 -11.64 -16.71
CA ARG A 143 3.83 -11.46 -18.12
C ARG A 143 3.49 -10.00 -18.42
N TYR A 144 2.70 -9.36 -17.56
CA TYR A 144 2.35 -7.96 -17.74
C TYR A 144 3.58 -7.05 -17.61
N LEU A 145 4.34 -7.19 -16.53
CA LEU A 145 5.51 -6.34 -16.28
C LEU A 145 6.58 -6.50 -17.36
N THR A 146 6.79 -7.70 -17.88
CA THR A 146 7.72 -7.93 -18.98
C THR A 146 7.33 -7.18 -20.26
N CYS A 147 6.01 -7.07 -20.53
CA CYS A 147 5.53 -6.44 -21.77
C CYS A 147 5.43 -4.90 -21.68
N TYR A 148 5.21 -4.34 -20.47
CA TYR A 148 4.75 -2.96 -20.32
C TYR A 148 5.57 -2.13 -19.33
N SER A 149 6.61 -2.71 -18.69
CA SER A 149 7.34 -2.00 -17.65
C SER A 149 8.84 -2.00 -17.90
N ASP A 150 9.46 -0.83 -17.78
CA ASP A 150 10.90 -0.68 -17.64
C ASP A 150 11.32 -0.62 -16.17
N ARG A 151 10.48 -0.01 -15.33
CA ARG A 151 10.69 0.21 -13.91
C ARG A 151 9.43 -0.10 -13.10
N VAL A 152 9.60 -0.71 -11.94
CA VAL A 152 8.51 -1.15 -11.06
C VAL A 152 8.57 -0.45 -9.72
N GLY A 153 7.46 0.14 -9.30
CA GLY A 153 7.21 0.54 -7.91
C GLY A 153 6.20 -0.39 -7.29
N ILE A 154 6.33 -0.67 -6.00
CA ILE A 154 5.38 -1.53 -5.28
C ILE A 154 4.82 -0.75 -4.11
N VAL A 155 3.50 -0.61 -4.05
CA VAL A 155 2.81 0.15 -3.00
C VAL A 155 1.71 -0.71 -2.41
N GLY A 156 1.54 -0.67 -1.10
CA GLY A 156 0.45 -1.37 -0.45
C GLY A 156 -0.10 -0.61 0.75
N HIS A 157 -1.39 -0.77 1.00
CA HIS A 157 -2.07 -0.29 2.21
C HIS A 157 -2.72 -1.47 2.94
N SER A 158 -2.58 -1.53 4.26
CA SER A 158 -3.24 -2.54 5.09
C SER A 158 -2.98 -3.99 4.61
N PHE A 159 -4.01 -4.74 4.26
CA PHE A 159 -3.90 -6.06 3.62
C PHE A 159 -2.97 -6.02 2.39
N GLY A 160 -3.14 -5.01 1.54
CA GLY A 160 -2.31 -4.82 0.36
C GLY A 160 -0.84 -4.62 0.69
N SER A 161 -0.48 -4.05 1.83
CA SER A 161 0.92 -3.95 2.28
C SER A 161 1.53 -5.31 2.56
N ARG A 162 0.76 -6.24 3.13
CA ARG A 162 1.22 -7.61 3.34
C ARG A 162 1.49 -8.33 2.02
N LEU A 163 0.59 -8.15 1.05
CA LEU A 163 0.77 -8.70 -0.28
C LEU A 163 1.93 -8.02 -1.02
N ALA A 164 2.00 -6.69 -0.99
CA ALA A 164 3.09 -5.91 -1.60
C ALA A 164 4.46 -6.32 -1.06
N ALA A 165 4.57 -6.63 0.24
CA ALA A 165 5.81 -7.13 0.84
C ALA A 165 6.25 -8.49 0.27
N SER A 166 5.36 -9.29 -0.30
CA SER A 166 5.68 -10.61 -0.88
C SER A 166 5.98 -10.54 -2.40
N ILE A 167 5.62 -9.45 -3.08
CA ILE A 167 5.74 -9.33 -4.54
C ILE A 167 7.18 -9.43 -5.04
N PRO A 168 8.18 -8.71 -4.48
CA PRO A 168 9.55 -8.79 -5.00
C PRO A 168 10.12 -10.21 -5.01
N ALA A 169 9.65 -11.09 -4.12
CA ALA A 169 10.13 -12.47 -4.05
C ALA A 169 9.71 -13.33 -5.25
N VAL A 170 8.67 -12.93 -5.97
CA VAL A 170 8.06 -13.69 -7.08
C VAL A 170 8.20 -13.02 -8.44
N LEU A 171 8.88 -11.87 -8.50
CA LEU A 171 9.18 -11.21 -9.78
C LEU A 171 10.28 -11.98 -10.51
N ASP A 172 10.11 -12.11 -11.83
CA ASP A 172 11.16 -12.68 -12.72
C ASP A 172 12.36 -11.71 -12.81
N ASP A 173 12.07 -10.39 -12.84
CA ASP A 173 13.05 -9.31 -12.93
C ASP A 173 12.95 -8.36 -11.71
N PRO A 174 13.31 -8.80 -10.49
CA PRO A 174 13.19 -7.98 -9.29
C PRO A 174 14.13 -6.76 -9.29
N GLU A 175 15.16 -6.77 -10.14
CA GLU A 175 16.09 -5.67 -10.35
C GLU A 175 15.45 -4.42 -10.95
N ARG A 176 14.27 -4.52 -11.58
CA ARG A 176 13.52 -3.37 -12.06
C ARG A 176 12.78 -2.64 -10.93
N THR A 177 12.79 -3.18 -9.71
CA THR A 177 12.10 -2.56 -8.58
C THR A 177 12.89 -1.37 -8.05
N GLU A 178 12.36 -0.16 -8.22
CA GLU A 178 12.96 1.07 -7.68
C GLU A 178 12.62 1.30 -6.22
N PHE A 179 11.37 1.01 -5.84
CA PHE A 179 10.93 1.20 -4.47
C PHE A 179 9.83 0.24 -4.05
N VAL A 180 9.75 0.02 -2.73
CA VAL A 180 8.65 -0.67 -2.04
C VAL A 180 8.13 0.25 -0.93
N ALA A 181 6.84 0.54 -0.94
CA ALA A 181 6.17 1.36 0.08
C ALA A 181 5.04 0.56 0.72
N ALA A 182 5.12 0.31 2.01
CA ALA A 182 4.08 -0.41 2.76
C ALA A 182 3.47 0.50 3.84
N ASP A 183 2.15 0.71 3.77
CA ASP A 183 1.41 1.54 4.71
C ASP A 183 0.59 0.66 5.67
N ASP A 184 0.99 0.72 6.93
CA ASP A 184 0.34 0.09 8.08
C ASP A 184 -0.11 -1.35 7.87
N ALA A 185 0.82 -2.21 7.44
CA ALA A 185 0.56 -3.64 7.31
C ALA A 185 0.11 -4.23 8.65
N PRO A 186 -1.08 -4.89 8.72
CA PRO A 186 -1.58 -5.43 9.98
C PRO A 186 -0.62 -6.42 10.64
N SER A 187 -0.47 -6.32 11.95
CA SER A 187 0.35 -7.23 12.78
C SER A 187 1.83 -7.31 12.39
N TRP A 188 2.40 -6.24 11.87
CA TRP A 188 3.83 -6.22 11.52
C TRP A 188 4.75 -6.22 12.74
N GLN A 189 4.27 -5.67 13.85
CA GLN A 189 5.04 -5.57 15.11
C GLN A 189 4.42 -6.37 16.24
N LYS A 190 3.12 -6.62 16.20
CA LYS A 190 2.36 -7.28 17.26
C LYS A 190 1.29 -8.18 16.69
N THR A 191 1.30 -9.42 17.07
CA THR A 191 0.19 -10.34 16.78
C THR A 191 -1.04 -9.92 17.58
N LEU A 192 -2.10 -9.50 16.89
CA LEU A 192 -3.35 -9.03 17.53
C LEU A 192 -4.32 -10.17 17.88
N GLY A 193 -4.20 -11.31 17.22
CA GLY A 193 -5.23 -12.34 17.24
C GLY A 193 -6.50 -11.92 16.47
N VAL A 194 -7.37 -12.88 16.17
CA VAL A 194 -8.57 -12.66 15.34
C VAL A 194 -9.50 -11.62 15.95
N THR A 195 -9.78 -11.71 17.23
CA THR A 195 -10.66 -10.76 17.95
C THR A 195 -10.05 -9.36 18.00
N GLY A 196 -8.72 -9.26 18.14
CA GLY A 196 -7.99 -7.99 18.14
C GLY A 196 -8.06 -7.31 16.78
N ILE A 197 -7.85 -8.03 15.68
CA ILE A 197 -7.99 -7.48 14.31
C ILE A 197 -9.43 -7.05 14.05
N ALA A 198 -10.42 -7.86 14.40
CA ALA A 198 -11.83 -7.50 14.20
C ALA A 198 -12.23 -6.24 14.98
N ALA A 199 -11.79 -6.14 16.24
CA ALA A 199 -12.03 -4.95 17.06
C ALA A 199 -11.29 -3.71 16.50
N ALA A 200 -10.05 -3.87 16.08
CA ALA A 200 -9.28 -2.81 15.43
C ALA A 200 -9.98 -2.33 14.16
N GLN A 201 -10.41 -3.26 13.29
CA GLN A 201 -11.10 -2.94 12.04
C GLN A 201 -12.39 -2.15 12.29
N LEU A 202 -13.19 -2.52 13.30
CA LEU A 202 -14.40 -1.79 13.66
C LEU A 202 -14.08 -0.34 14.07
N ILE A 203 -13.06 -0.16 14.92
CA ILE A 203 -12.63 1.17 15.36
C ILE A 203 -12.11 1.99 14.17
N GLU A 204 -11.30 1.39 13.32
CA GLU A 204 -10.75 2.05 12.13
C GLU A 204 -11.84 2.43 11.11
N THR A 205 -12.91 1.64 10.99
CA THR A 205 -14.08 2.02 10.16
C THR A 205 -14.75 3.29 10.68
N ILE A 206 -14.83 3.46 12.01
CA ILE A 206 -15.34 4.71 12.60
C ILE A 206 -14.40 5.88 12.29
N HIS A 207 -13.08 5.65 12.36
CA HIS A 207 -12.10 6.66 11.99
C HIS A 207 -12.18 7.02 10.51
N LEU A 208 -12.33 6.04 9.60
CA LEU A 208 -12.52 6.27 8.18
C LEU A 208 -13.70 7.20 7.91
N SER A 209 -14.86 6.91 8.51
CA SER A 209 -16.05 7.76 8.38
C SER A 209 -15.79 9.22 8.81
N LYS A 210 -15.00 9.43 9.87
CA LYS A 210 -14.63 10.78 10.32
C LYS A 210 -13.63 11.45 9.37
N TYR A 211 -12.62 10.71 8.86
CA TYR A 211 -11.71 11.25 7.86
C TYR A 211 -12.45 11.68 6.60
N VAL A 212 -13.33 10.83 6.07
CA VAL A 212 -14.15 11.17 4.89
C VAL A 212 -14.99 12.42 5.15
N LYS A 213 -15.63 12.52 6.32
CA LYS A 213 -16.47 13.68 6.68
C LYS A 213 -15.68 14.99 6.78
N HIS A 214 -14.45 14.94 7.26
CA HIS A 214 -13.61 16.11 7.55
C HIS A 214 -12.40 16.23 6.60
N SER A 215 -12.35 15.42 5.53
CA SER A 215 -11.28 15.51 4.54
C SER A 215 -11.19 16.92 3.96
N PRO A 216 -9.99 17.49 3.77
CA PRO A 216 -9.81 18.73 3.04
C PRO A 216 -10.15 18.57 1.55
N ASP A 217 -10.30 17.34 1.07
CA ASP A 217 -10.58 16.97 -0.31
C ASP A 217 -12.08 16.73 -0.53
N SER A 218 -12.76 17.72 -1.12
CA SER A 218 -14.20 17.65 -1.37
C SER A 218 -14.57 16.58 -2.42
N GLU A 219 -13.72 16.31 -3.40
CA GLU A 219 -13.95 15.29 -4.41
C GLU A 219 -13.81 13.89 -3.82
N ALA A 220 -12.78 13.67 -3.01
CA ALA A 220 -12.65 12.42 -2.27
C ALA A 220 -13.84 12.19 -1.34
N GLN A 221 -14.33 13.24 -0.66
CA GLN A 221 -15.55 13.16 0.15
C GLN A 221 -16.77 12.73 -0.69
N LYS A 222 -16.94 13.35 -1.87
CA LYS A 222 -18.04 13.04 -2.78
C LYS A 222 -17.94 11.60 -3.27
N ALA A 223 -16.79 11.19 -3.80
CA ALA A 223 -16.54 9.84 -4.30
C ALA A 223 -16.82 8.76 -3.24
N TRP A 224 -16.43 8.98 -1.98
CA TRP A 224 -16.72 8.07 -0.89
C TRP A 224 -18.21 7.99 -0.53
N ARG A 225 -18.96 9.10 -0.67
CA ARG A 225 -20.39 9.13 -0.36
C ARG A 225 -21.23 8.46 -1.45
N GLU A 226 -20.82 8.61 -2.69
CA GLU A 226 -21.54 8.05 -3.85
C GLU A 226 -21.43 6.53 -3.93
N ASN A 227 -20.35 5.96 -3.35
CA ASN A 227 -20.07 4.53 -3.33
C ASN A 227 -20.34 3.86 -4.69
N ASP A 228 -19.86 4.51 -5.74
CA ASP A 228 -20.00 4.08 -7.12
C ASP A 228 -18.99 2.99 -7.50
N GLY A 229 -19.10 2.45 -8.71
CA GLY A 229 -18.21 1.46 -9.28
C GLY A 229 -18.89 0.12 -9.56
N GLU A 230 -18.19 -0.76 -10.24
CA GLU A 230 -18.67 -2.11 -10.50
C GLU A 230 -18.79 -2.90 -9.20
N LYS A 231 -19.86 -3.69 -9.10
CA LYS A 231 -19.98 -4.62 -7.97
C LYS A 231 -18.92 -5.70 -8.11
N MET A 232 -17.98 -5.70 -7.18
CA MET A 232 -17.04 -6.81 -7.08
C MET A 232 -17.78 -8.11 -6.74
N PRO A 233 -17.35 -9.25 -7.27
CA PRO A 233 -17.90 -10.54 -6.86
C PRO A 233 -17.85 -10.67 -5.34
N ALA A 234 -18.94 -11.11 -4.74
CA ALA A 234 -18.99 -11.28 -3.29
C ALA A 234 -17.92 -12.28 -2.84
N VAL A 235 -16.99 -11.83 -2.00
CA VAL A 235 -16.01 -12.73 -1.38
C VAL A 235 -16.73 -13.61 -0.35
N PRO A 236 -16.63 -14.95 -0.44
CA PRO A 236 -17.28 -15.83 0.52
C PRO A 236 -16.83 -15.51 1.95
N LEU A 237 -17.76 -15.49 2.89
CA LEU A 237 -17.50 -15.17 4.30
C LEU A 237 -16.33 -16.00 4.88
N LEU A 238 -16.25 -17.29 4.52
CA LEU A 238 -15.15 -18.16 4.96
C LEU A 238 -13.78 -17.73 4.41
N ALA A 239 -13.72 -17.17 3.20
CA ALA A 239 -12.48 -16.62 2.66
C ALA A 239 -12.08 -15.36 3.44
N GLN A 240 -13.01 -14.45 3.69
CA GLN A 240 -12.78 -13.25 4.50
C GLN A 240 -12.28 -13.61 5.91
N LEU A 241 -12.89 -14.59 6.56
CA LEU A 241 -12.45 -15.05 7.88
C LEU A 241 -11.03 -15.62 7.86
N ARG A 242 -10.65 -16.36 6.82
CA ARG A 242 -9.29 -16.87 6.67
C ARG A 242 -8.28 -15.75 6.49
N ASP A 243 -8.60 -14.75 5.65
CA ASP A 243 -7.73 -13.60 5.44
C ASP A 243 -7.54 -12.81 6.75
N VAL A 244 -8.61 -12.62 7.54
CA VAL A 244 -8.53 -12.00 8.87
C VAL A 244 -7.67 -12.81 9.81
N ILE A 245 -7.82 -14.16 9.83
CA ILE A 245 -6.99 -15.04 10.65
C ILE A 245 -5.51 -14.92 10.26
N ALA A 246 -5.20 -14.96 8.96
CA ALA A 246 -3.84 -14.80 8.46
C ALA A 246 -3.24 -13.46 8.85
N MET A 247 -3.99 -12.35 8.66
CA MET A 247 -3.55 -11.03 9.11
C MET A 247 -3.27 -10.95 10.61
N SER A 248 -4.02 -11.71 11.43
CA SER A 248 -3.89 -11.66 12.88
C SER A 248 -2.64 -12.35 13.44
N ARG A 249 -1.99 -13.22 12.66
CA ARG A 249 -0.89 -14.08 13.11
C ARG A 249 0.51 -13.50 12.91
N GLY A 250 0.63 -12.45 12.14
CA GLY A 250 1.95 -11.85 11.81
C GLY A 250 2.46 -12.31 10.44
N GLY A 251 3.78 -12.58 10.32
CA GLY A 251 4.41 -13.03 9.07
C GLY A 251 4.85 -11.90 8.12
N PHE A 252 4.38 -10.67 8.28
CA PHE A 252 4.75 -9.54 7.41
C PHE A 252 6.26 -9.32 7.32
N VAL A 253 6.96 -9.31 8.45
CA VAL A 253 8.41 -9.03 8.47
C VAL A 253 9.18 -10.14 7.78
N GLU A 254 8.74 -11.40 7.89
CA GLU A 254 9.38 -12.53 7.23
C GLU A 254 9.13 -12.48 5.71
N ASP A 255 7.90 -12.21 5.27
CA ASP A 255 7.57 -12.01 3.86
C ASP A 255 8.42 -10.87 3.27
N LEU A 256 8.50 -9.75 3.98
CA LEU A 256 9.33 -8.61 3.59
C LEU A 256 10.80 -9.02 3.47
N LYS A 257 11.39 -9.67 4.46
CA LYS A 257 12.79 -10.13 4.42
C LYS A 257 13.09 -11.05 3.24
N ASN A 258 12.18 -11.96 2.92
CA ASN A 258 12.32 -12.84 1.76
C ASN A 258 12.34 -12.05 0.45
N SER A 259 11.55 -11.00 0.36
CA SER A 259 11.55 -10.06 -0.77
C SER A 259 12.81 -9.21 -0.82
N LEU A 260 13.27 -8.67 0.32
CA LEU A 260 14.48 -7.82 0.38
C LEU A 260 15.73 -8.54 -0.13
N LYS A 261 15.82 -9.88 0.03
CA LYS A 261 16.90 -10.71 -0.52
C LYS A 261 17.00 -10.68 -2.04
N LYS A 262 15.92 -10.29 -2.73
CA LYS A 262 15.82 -10.26 -4.19
C LYS A 262 16.06 -8.87 -4.78
N LEU A 263 15.97 -7.82 -3.96
CA LEU A 263 16.11 -6.44 -4.41
C LEU A 263 17.57 -6.07 -4.64
N GLN A 264 17.80 -5.17 -5.59
CA GLN A 264 19.12 -4.64 -5.89
C GLN A 264 19.58 -3.63 -4.82
N PRO A 265 20.90 -3.49 -4.62
CA PRO A 265 21.46 -2.38 -3.86
C PRO A 265 20.95 -1.03 -4.39
N GLY A 266 20.59 -0.15 -3.46
CA GLY A 266 20.02 1.17 -3.78
C GLY A 266 18.50 1.19 -3.90
N THR A 267 17.80 0.04 -3.98
CA THR A 267 16.33 0.02 -3.91
C THR A 267 15.83 0.61 -2.59
N SER A 268 14.86 1.50 -2.69
CA SER A 268 14.25 2.14 -1.51
C SER A 268 13.11 1.30 -0.94
N VAL A 269 13.09 1.13 0.37
CA VAL A 269 12.03 0.40 1.11
C VAL A 269 11.51 1.28 2.24
N THR A 270 10.27 1.71 2.15
CA THR A 270 9.69 2.64 3.12
C THR A 270 8.46 2.05 3.79
N LEU A 271 8.48 2.00 5.12
CA LEU A 271 7.37 1.52 5.95
C LEU A 271 6.67 2.70 6.61
N PHE A 272 5.42 2.94 6.24
CA PHE A 272 4.59 4.00 6.81
C PHE A 272 3.78 3.45 7.99
N ALA A 273 3.75 4.21 9.06
CA ALA A 273 3.19 3.80 10.34
C ALA A 273 2.35 4.94 10.95
N PRO A 274 1.03 4.96 10.75
CA PRO A 274 0.15 5.89 11.44
C PRO A 274 0.22 5.69 12.96
N GLU A 275 0.57 6.75 13.71
CA GLU A 275 0.89 6.69 15.14
C GLU A 275 -0.25 6.11 15.98
N LEU A 276 -1.50 6.46 15.65
CA LEU A 276 -2.69 6.07 16.41
C LEU A 276 -3.42 4.86 15.84
N SER A 277 -2.81 4.16 14.86
CA SER A 277 -3.38 2.93 14.31
C SER A 277 -3.66 1.89 15.39
N ARG A 278 -4.77 1.18 15.24
CA ARG A 278 -5.10 0.04 16.08
C ARG A 278 -4.59 -1.29 15.53
N MET A 279 -4.12 -1.30 14.28
CA MET A 279 -3.58 -2.49 13.63
C MET A 279 -2.21 -2.88 14.15
N ASN A 280 -1.47 -1.91 14.72
CA ASN A 280 -0.09 -2.09 15.18
C ASN A 280 0.21 -1.26 16.44
N ASP A 281 1.39 -1.49 17.02
CA ASP A 281 1.98 -0.61 18.05
C ASP A 281 3.03 0.29 17.40
N ASN A 282 2.56 1.33 16.69
CA ASN A 282 3.36 2.24 15.90
C ASN A 282 4.05 3.30 16.77
N SER A 283 4.87 2.87 17.72
CA SER A 283 5.70 3.79 18.50
C SER A 283 7.04 4.07 17.79
N SER A 284 7.58 5.28 17.99
CA SER A 284 8.91 5.66 17.48
C SER A 284 9.98 4.63 17.83
N LYS A 285 9.92 4.06 19.04
CA LYS A 285 10.85 3.02 19.51
C LYS A 285 10.76 1.75 18.66
N ASN A 286 9.54 1.28 18.39
CA ASN A 286 9.32 0.04 17.67
C ASN A 286 9.68 0.18 16.19
N ILE A 287 9.33 1.31 15.57
CA ILE A 287 9.69 1.62 14.18
C ILE A 287 11.20 1.70 14.06
N ARG A 288 11.88 2.48 14.91
CA ARG A 288 13.35 2.58 14.90
C ARG A 288 14.01 1.21 15.04
N LYS A 289 13.54 0.37 15.97
CA LYS A 289 14.07 -0.98 16.18
C LYS A 289 13.95 -1.84 14.92
N LEU A 290 12.77 -1.81 14.26
CA LEU A 290 12.52 -2.58 13.04
C LEU A 290 13.43 -2.11 11.90
N ILE A 291 13.46 -0.79 11.64
CA ILE A 291 14.28 -0.22 10.57
C ILE A 291 15.78 -0.50 10.79
N THR A 292 16.26 -0.32 12.01
CA THR A 292 17.66 -0.63 12.35
C THR A 292 17.98 -2.11 12.09
N SER A 293 17.10 -3.03 12.51
CA SER A 293 17.30 -4.47 12.30
C SER A 293 17.33 -4.82 10.82
N LEU A 294 16.37 -4.30 10.03
CA LEU A 294 16.32 -4.57 8.58
C LEU A 294 17.54 -3.99 7.85
N SER A 295 17.96 -2.77 8.20
CA SER A 295 19.12 -2.14 7.55
C SER A 295 20.45 -2.81 7.91
N GLN A 296 20.57 -3.40 9.10
CA GLN A 296 21.73 -4.22 9.45
C GLN A 296 21.78 -5.53 8.67
N GLU A 297 20.61 -6.14 8.42
CA GLU A 297 20.49 -7.39 7.66
C GLU A 297 20.64 -7.15 6.13
N PHE A 298 20.23 -5.98 5.64
CA PHE A 298 20.22 -5.59 4.22
C PHE A 298 20.92 -4.25 3.98
N PRO A 299 22.25 -4.15 4.22
CA PRO A 299 22.96 -2.87 4.21
C PRO A 299 23.05 -2.20 2.82
N GLY A 300 22.74 -2.93 1.75
CA GLY A 300 22.71 -2.40 0.39
C GLY A 300 21.40 -1.67 0.04
N LEU A 301 20.36 -1.78 0.86
CA LEU A 301 19.05 -1.18 0.60
C LEU A 301 18.88 0.12 1.40
N ASP A 302 18.11 1.05 0.84
CA ASP A 302 17.71 2.27 1.53
C ASP A 302 16.40 2.04 2.30
N ILE A 303 16.52 1.58 3.55
CA ILE A 303 15.37 1.21 4.38
C ILE A 303 15.00 2.34 5.32
N ARG A 304 13.72 2.75 5.26
CA ARG A 304 13.18 3.86 6.03
C ARG A 304 11.88 3.49 6.73
N GLY A 305 11.60 4.14 7.86
CA GLY A 305 10.31 4.11 8.53
C GLY A 305 9.76 5.52 8.67
N VAL A 306 8.49 5.73 8.38
CA VAL A 306 7.80 7.01 8.49
C VAL A 306 6.69 6.89 9.51
N LEU A 307 6.88 7.50 10.69
CA LEU A 307 5.82 7.63 11.70
C LEU A 307 4.95 8.83 11.33
N VAL A 308 3.69 8.58 11.01
CA VAL A 308 2.72 9.62 10.63
C VAL A 308 1.95 10.02 11.88
N GLU A 309 2.23 11.23 12.37
CA GLU A 309 1.75 11.71 13.68
C GLU A 309 0.23 11.94 13.67
N ASP A 310 -0.40 11.77 14.84
CA ASP A 310 -1.83 12.01 15.08
C ASP A 310 -2.78 11.39 14.03
N SER A 311 -2.37 10.29 13.38
CA SER A 311 -3.12 9.62 12.32
C SER A 311 -3.45 8.17 12.65
N THR A 312 -4.51 7.64 12.05
CA THR A 312 -4.93 6.24 12.20
C THR A 312 -4.78 5.45 10.89
N HIS A 313 -5.05 4.16 10.93
CA HIS A 313 -4.93 3.21 9.82
C HIS A 313 -5.50 3.71 8.46
N ASN A 314 -6.64 4.37 8.50
CA ASN A 314 -7.37 4.76 7.29
C ASN A 314 -7.11 6.22 6.83
N VAL A 315 -6.06 6.88 7.32
CA VAL A 315 -5.74 8.24 6.89
C VAL A 315 -5.42 8.32 5.39
N SER A 316 -4.71 7.33 4.88
CA SER A 316 -4.33 7.22 3.46
C SER A 316 -5.54 7.05 2.56
N VAL A 317 -6.45 6.15 2.92
CA VAL A 317 -7.64 5.81 2.13
C VAL A 317 -8.60 7.00 1.99
N ALA A 318 -8.71 7.83 3.02
CA ALA A 318 -9.56 9.02 2.99
C ALA A 318 -8.90 10.24 2.32
N SER A 319 -7.67 10.09 1.83
CA SER A 319 -6.88 11.19 1.28
C SER A 319 -5.98 10.72 0.15
N PRO A 320 -6.47 10.71 -1.08
CA PRO A 320 -5.72 10.27 -2.26
C PRO A 320 -4.32 10.89 -2.38
N ALA A 321 -4.16 12.16 -2.03
CA ALA A 321 -2.87 12.86 -2.03
C ALA A 321 -1.83 12.21 -1.10
N TYR A 322 -2.26 11.51 -0.05
CA TYR A 322 -1.37 10.79 0.85
C TYR A 322 -0.55 9.73 0.12
N PHE A 323 -1.17 8.95 -0.77
CA PHE A 323 -0.47 7.95 -1.57
C PHE A 323 0.58 8.56 -2.50
N GLY A 324 0.27 9.71 -3.11
CA GLY A 324 1.24 10.46 -3.90
C GLY A 324 2.45 10.89 -3.06
N GLN A 325 2.23 11.37 -1.85
CA GLN A 325 3.32 11.73 -0.92
C GLN A 325 4.12 10.50 -0.45
N MET A 326 3.48 9.38 -0.21
CA MET A 326 4.18 8.12 0.09
C MET A 326 5.19 7.78 -0.99
N ILE A 327 4.81 7.85 -2.26
CA ILE A 327 5.70 7.55 -3.38
C ILE A 327 6.84 8.56 -3.44
N LYS A 328 6.56 9.85 -3.33
CA LYS A 328 7.59 10.89 -3.32
C LYS A 328 8.60 10.68 -2.21
N LEU A 329 8.15 10.38 -0.99
CA LEU A 329 9.02 10.07 0.16
C LEU A 329 9.81 8.78 -0.05
N SER A 330 9.22 7.75 -0.67
CA SER A 330 9.89 6.49 -0.94
C SER A 330 10.97 6.62 -2.01
N ARG A 331 10.80 7.54 -2.96
CA ARG A 331 11.75 7.78 -4.06
C ARG A 331 12.78 8.86 -3.75
N SER A 332 12.50 9.75 -2.79
CA SER A 332 13.44 10.81 -2.44
C SER A 332 14.71 10.19 -1.87
N ASN A 333 15.79 10.20 -2.65
CA ASN A 333 17.12 10.10 -2.07
C ASN A 333 17.26 11.33 -1.18
N LEU A 334 16.96 11.17 0.11
CA LEU A 334 17.26 12.15 1.13
C LEU A 334 18.80 12.20 1.21
N GLN A 335 19.42 12.82 0.22
CA GLN A 335 20.74 13.37 0.43
C GLN A 335 20.59 14.53 1.42
N PRO A 336 21.45 14.59 2.44
CA PRO A 336 21.41 15.63 3.46
C PRO A 336 21.59 17.00 2.90
#